data_b1b5c1dd8093b180addc0d7c7f446dd8
#
_entry.id   b1b5c1dd8093b180addc0d7c7f446dd8
#
_cell.length_a   1.000
_cell.length_b   1.000
_cell.length_c   1.000
_cell.angle_alpha   90.00
_cell.angle_beta   90.00
_cell.angle_gamma   90.00
#
_symmetry.space_group_name_H-M   'P 1'
#
loop_
_entity.id
_entity.type
_entity.pdbx_description
1 polymer ?
#
loop_
_entity_poly.entity_id
_entity_poly.type
_entity_poly.pdbx_seq_one_letter_code
_entity_poly.pdbx_strand_id
1 'polypeptide(L)'
;MLSDPQLHYLDNAATSRVDPAVAQAVSEALTELWANPSSLYDPAVAVQDAIAAARARVAKTLHCRSDEIYFTACGSEGNNMAVTGAARPRKHWGNKIVVTGFEHPSVQRPIRALKDEGFTVVEVMPGADGRIDTQKFLAEIDKNTVLAACMAVNNETGAVQDIAALG
;
A
#
# COMPACT_ATOMS: atom_id res chain seq x y z
N MET A 1 5.72 15.82 -26.84
CA MET A 1 5.78 14.36 -26.68
C MET A 1 4.70 13.85 -25.73
N LEU A 2 4.86 13.89 -24.39
CA LEU A 2 3.80 13.46 -23.45
C LEU A 2 2.62 14.45 -23.35
N SER A 3 2.70 15.60 -23.95
CA SER A 3 1.62 16.61 -24.09
C SER A 3 0.88 16.54 -25.42
N ASP A 4 1.16 15.54 -26.27
CA ASP A 4 0.48 15.34 -27.52
C ASP A 4 -1.00 14.97 -27.24
N PRO A 5 -1.98 15.75 -27.73
CA PRO A 5 -3.40 15.46 -27.49
C PRO A 5 -3.89 14.20 -28.21
N GLN A 6 -3.11 13.67 -29.15
CA GLN A 6 -3.41 12.39 -29.83
C GLN A 6 -2.76 11.18 -29.16
N LEU A 7 -1.99 11.37 -28.09
CA LEU A 7 -1.39 10.28 -27.33
C LEU A 7 -2.46 9.53 -26.53
N HIS A 8 -2.69 8.28 -26.88
CA HIS A 8 -3.49 7.35 -26.09
C HIS A 8 -2.58 6.57 -25.12
N TYR A 9 -2.36 7.14 -23.91
CA TYR A 9 -1.55 6.48 -22.90
C TYR A 9 -2.37 5.43 -22.15
N LEU A 10 -2.00 4.16 -22.27
CA LEU A 10 -2.74 3.01 -21.71
C LEU A 10 -2.02 2.32 -20.55
N ASP A 11 -0.79 2.72 -20.22
CA ASP A 11 0.03 2.09 -19.17
C ASP A 11 -0.10 2.80 -17.82
N ASN A 12 -1.34 3.11 -17.41
CA ASN A 12 -1.60 3.78 -16.14
C ASN A 12 -1.31 2.90 -14.90
N ALA A 13 -1.15 1.58 -15.09
CA ALA A 13 -0.72 0.68 -14.01
C ALA A 13 0.77 0.89 -13.64
N ALA A 14 1.62 1.27 -14.60
CA ALA A 14 3.02 1.57 -14.34
C ALA A 14 3.19 2.98 -13.74
N THR A 15 2.55 3.99 -14.33
CA THR A 15 2.57 5.38 -13.86
C THR A 15 1.39 6.15 -14.45
N SER A 16 1.02 7.26 -13.84
CA SER A 16 -0.01 8.15 -14.36
C SER A 16 0.51 9.60 -14.42
N ARG A 17 -0.11 10.39 -15.29
CA ARG A 17 0.18 11.83 -15.36
C ARG A 17 -0.23 12.50 -14.06
N VAL A 18 0.66 13.31 -13.51
CA VAL A 18 0.35 14.12 -12.32
C VAL A 18 -0.67 15.20 -12.68
N ASP A 19 -1.70 15.34 -11.86
CA ASP A 19 -2.67 16.42 -11.99
C ASP A 19 -1.98 17.79 -11.83
N PRO A 20 -2.29 18.79 -12.67
CA PRO A 20 -1.66 20.11 -12.59
C PRO A 20 -1.78 20.77 -11.22
N ALA A 21 -2.92 20.62 -10.52
CA ALA A 21 -3.09 21.17 -9.18
C ALA A 21 -2.18 20.48 -8.15
N VAL A 22 -1.94 19.17 -8.32
CA VAL A 22 -1.00 18.42 -7.47
C VAL A 22 0.44 18.88 -7.76
N ALA A 23 0.82 19.05 -9.02
CA ALA A 23 2.15 19.56 -9.39
C ALA A 23 2.41 20.94 -8.81
N GLN A 24 1.41 21.84 -8.85
CA GLN A 24 1.50 23.15 -8.24
C GLN A 24 1.66 23.07 -6.72
N ALA A 25 0.85 22.27 -6.03
CA ALA A 25 0.93 22.09 -4.57
C ALA A 25 2.30 21.53 -4.12
N VAL A 26 2.89 20.63 -4.91
CA VAL A 26 4.25 20.11 -4.66
C VAL A 26 5.28 21.23 -4.82
N SER A 27 5.18 22.05 -5.88
CA SER A 27 6.09 23.19 -6.11
C SER A 27 6.00 24.22 -4.98
N GLU A 28 4.80 24.58 -4.56
CA GLU A 28 4.56 25.49 -3.43
C GLU A 28 5.14 24.93 -2.12
N ALA A 29 4.92 23.63 -1.84
CA ALA A 29 5.49 23.01 -0.65
C ALA A 29 7.02 23.02 -0.62
N LEU A 30 7.67 22.82 -1.77
CA LEU A 30 9.13 22.85 -1.88
C LEU A 30 9.73 24.25 -1.66
N THR A 31 9.01 25.30 -2.00
CA THR A 31 9.49 26.70 -1.91
C THR A 31 9.07 27.40 -0.62
N GLU A 32 7.88 27.10 -0.12
CA GLU A 32 7.29 27.81 1.02
C GLU A 32 7.34 27.00 2.34
N LEU A 33 7.26 25.65 2.25
CA LEU A 33 7.19 24.76 3.41
C LEU A 33 8.47 23.93 3.58
N TRP A 34 9.63 24.57 3.40
CA TRP A 34 10.93 23.90 3.38
C TRP A 34 11.55 23.66 4.76
N ALA A 35 11.02 24.30 5.84
CA ALA A 35 11.59 24.20 7.17
C ALA A 35 11.42 22.79 7.76
N ASN A 36 12.34 22.41 8.66
CA ASN A 36 12.27 21.12 9.34
C ASN A 36 11.12 21.10 10.36
N PRO A 37 10.08 20.26 10.18
CA PRO A 37 8.91 20.21 11.06
C PRO A 37 9.21 19.77 12.50
N SER A 38 10.41 19.26 12.78
CA SER A 38 10.83 18.87 14.14
C SER A 38 11.45 20.00 14.95
N SER A 39 11.63 21.20 14.34
CA SER A 39 12.17 22.37 15.03
C SER A 39 11.07 23.18 15.71
N LEU A 40 11.45 24.08 16.64
CA LEU A 40 10.50 24.80 17.51
C LEU A 40 10.24 26.26 17.10
N TYR A 41 10.83 26.73 16.00
CA TYR A 41 10.64 28.09 15.50
C TYR A 41 9.44 28.18 14.53
N ASP A 42 8.85 29.38 14.38
CA ASP A 42 7.60 29.60 13.67
C ASP A 42 7.52 28.98 12.26
N PRO A 43 8.52 29.11 11.35
CA PRO A 43 8.47 28.44 10.04
C PRO A 43 8.37 26.90 10.14
N ALA A 44 8.99 26.28 11.12
CA ALA A 44 8.94 24.84 11.33
C ALA A 44 7.56 24.39 11.86
N VAL A 45 6.97 25.17 12.78
CA VAL A 45 5.62 24.93 13.30
C VAL A 45 4.61 25.03 12.16
N ALA A 46 4.72 26.00 11.26
CA ALA A 46 3.85 26.10 10.09
C ALA A 46 3.92 24.87 9.17
N VAL A 47 5.11 24.29 8.98
CA VAL A 47 5.29 23.04 8.22
C VAL A 47 4.66 21.85 8.97
N GLN A 48 4.84 21.78 10.28
CA GLN A 48 4.23 20.73 11.12
C GLN A 48 2.70 20.77 11.00
N ASP A 49 2.10 21.95 11.09
CA ASP A 49 0.65 22.13 10.96
C ASP A 49 0.15 21.76 9.57
N ALA A 50 0.89 22.11 8.51
CA ALA A 50 0.56 21.73 7.14
C ALA A 50 0.56 20.21 6.93
N ILE A 51 1.56 19.50 7.50
CA ILE A 51 1.63 18.04 7.46
C ILE A 51 0.47 17.43 8.25
N ALA A 52 0.16 17.96 9.43
CA ALA A 52 -0.95 17.48 10.26
C ALA A 52 -2.30 17.66 9.53
N ALA A 53 -2.52 18.80 8.88
CA ALA A 53 -3.71 19.06 8.09
C ALA A 53 -3.81 18.13 6.86
N ALA A 54 -2.71 17.86 6.17
CA ALA A 54 -2.67 16.90 5.06
C ALA A 54 -3.02 15.48 5.55
N ARG A 55 -2.43 15.05 6.66
CA ARG A 55 -2.72 13.76 7.30
C ARG A 55 -4.19 13.61 7.67
N ALA A 56 -4.79 14.64 8.27
CA ALA A 56 -6.20 14.64 8.62
C ALA A 56 -7.12 14.53 7.40
N ARG A 57 -6.77 15.18 6.29
CA ARG A 57 -7.52 15.05 5.02
C ARG A 57 -7.47 13.64 4.46
N VAL A 58 -6.29 13.00 4.44
CA VAL A 58 -6.15 11.61 4.00
C VAL A 58 -6.94 10.67 4.91
N ALA A 59 -6.83 10.83 6.22
CA ALA A 59 -7.56 10.02 7.20
C ALA A 59 -9.09 10.12 7.01
N LYS A 60 -9.60 11.33 6.76
CA LYS A 60 -11.03 11.56 6.46
C LYS A 60 -11.46 10.80 5.19
N THR A 61 -10.64 10.80 4.14
CA THR A 61 -10.93 10.09 2.89
C THR A 61 -10.96 8.58 3.08
N LEU A 62 -10.10 8.06 3.96
CA LEU A 62 -10.01 6.64 4.26
C LEU A 62 -10.90 6.19 5.44
N HIS A 63 -11.71 7.11 6.01
CA HIS A 63 -12.59 6.86 7.16
C HIS A 63 -11.83 6.26 8.36
N CYS A 64 -10.63 6.76 8.65
CA CYS A 64 -9.80 6.33 9.77
C CYS A 64 -9.31 7.55 10.58
N ARG A 65 -8.57 7.30 11.67
CA ARG A 65 -7.96 8.34 12.50
C ARG A 65 -6.66 8.85 11.88
N SER A 66 -6.28 10.10 12.18
CA SER A 66 -5.05 10.71 11.67
C SER A 66 -3.78 9.98 12.15
N ASP A 67 -3.81 9.39 13.34
CA ASP A 67 -2.69 8.62 13.90
C ASP A 67 -2.49 7.23 13.24
N GLU A 68 -3.45 6.81 12.40
CA GLU A 68 -3.36 5.60 11.58
C GLU A 68 -2.73 5.85 10.20
N ILE A 69 -2.45 7.12 9.85
CA ILE A 69 -1.86 7.47 8.55
C ILE A 69 -0.35 7.63 8.69
N TYR A 70 0.39 6.90 7.88
CA TYR A 70 1.85 6.99 7.75
C TYR A 70 2.21 7.34 6.31
N PHE A 71 2.91 8.46 6.12
CA PHE A 71 3.45 8.83 4.83
C PHE A 71 4.73 8.05 4.56
N THR A 72 4.86 7.48 3.37
CA THR A 72 6.03 6.73 2.91
C THR A 72 6.53 7.31 1.59
N ALA A 73 7.78 7.06 1.26
CA ALA A 73 8.38 7.56 0.02
C ALA A 73 7.78 6.93 -1.24
N CYS A 74 7.25 5.71 -1.14
CA CYS A 74 6.59 5.00 -2.24
C CYS A 74 5.74 3.83 -1.74
N GLY A 75 4.92 3.26 -2.63
CA GLY A 75 4.12 2.08 -2.33
C GLY A 75 4.93 0.85 -1.93
N SER A 76 6.16 0.71 -2.43
CA SER A 76 7.03 -0.41 -2.02
C SER A 76 7.44 -0.32 -0.55
N GLU A 77 7.73 0.87 -0.05
CA GLU A 77 7.99 1.09 1.37
C GLU A 77 6.73 0.82 2.20
N GLY A 78 5.59 1.39 1.77
CA GLY A 78 4.31 1.18 2.45
C GLY A 78 3.93 -0.30 2.56
N ASN A 79 4.03 -1.05 1.46
CA ASN A 79 3.76 -2.49 1.45
C ASN A 79 4.73 -3.28 2.33
N ASN A 80 6.01 -2.92 2.34
CA ASN A 80 7.00 -3.56 3.20
C ASN A 80 6.69 -3.31 4.68
N MET A 81 6.37 -2.07 5.04
CA MET A 81 5.95 -1.72 6.40
C MET A 81 4.67 -2.45 6.81
N ALA A 82 3.66 -2.50 5.95
CA ALA A 82 2.40 -3.17 6.23
C ALA A 82 2.59 -4.69 6.45
N VAL A 83 3.29 -5.36 5.55
CA VAL A 83 3.53 -6.81 5.62
C VAL A 83 4.36 -7.17 6.84
N THR A 84 5.50 -6.53 7.04
CA THR A 84 6.40 -6.86 8.16
C THR A 84 5.84 -6.39 9.50
N GLY A 85 5.21 -5.22 9.54
CA GLY A 85 4.57 -4.66 10.73
C GLY A 85 3.33 -5.43 11.18
N ALA A 86 2.61 -6.07 10.25
CA ALA A 86 1.50 -6.94 10.61
C ALA A 86 1.98 -8.31 11.12
N ALA A 87 2.98 -8.91 10.47
CA ALA A 87 3.39 -10.28 10.76
C ALA A 87 4.29 -10.39 12.00
N ARG A 88 5.38 -9.63 12.07
CA ARG A 88 6.41 -9.80 13.12
C ARG A 88 5.88 -9.64 14.55
N PRO A 89 5.11 -8.60 14.90
CA PRO A 89 4.59 -8.44 16.26
C PRO A 89 3.63 -9.56 16.68
N ARG A 90 3.01 -10.23 15.70
CA ARG A 90 2.02 -11.29 15.91
C ARG A 90 2.61 -12.70 15.92
N LYS A 91 3.92 -12.84 15.72
CA LYS A 91 4.60 -14.14 15.64
C LYS A 91 4.40 -15.02 16.89
N HIS A 92 4.14 -14.42 18.03
CA HIS A 92 3.83 -15.14 19.27
C HIS A 92 2.40 -15.70 19.31
N TRP A 93 1.49 -15.26 18.43
CA TRP A 93 0.12 -15.79 18.31
C TRP A 93 0.00 -16.87 17.24
N GLY A 94 0.85 -16.77 16.20
CA GLY A 94 0.87 -17.67 15.07
C GLY A 94 1.99 -17.32 14.10
N ASN A 95 2.21 -18.18 13.11
CA ASN A 95 3.27 -18.00 12.14
C ASN A 95 2.83 -18.23 10.69
N LYS A 96 1.52 -18.32 10.43
CA LYS A 96 0.99 -18.56 9.08
C LYS A 96 0.67 -17.24 8.37
N ILE A 97 1.10 -17.16 7.11
CA ILE A 97 0.77 -16.07 6.18
C ILE A 97 0.05 -16.69 4.99
N VAL A 98 -1.12 -16.16 4.65
CA VAL A 98 -1.87 -16.55 3.45
C VAL A 98 -1.78 -15.41 2.44
N VAL A 99 -1.37 -15.70 1.21
CA VAL A 99 -1.14 -14.69 0.18
C VAL A 99 -1.56 -15.20 -1.19
N THR A 100 -1.95 -14.31 -2.09
CA THR A 100 -2.19 -14.71 -3.48
C THR A 100 -0.87 -14.85 -4.24
N GLY A 101 -0.79 -15.86 -5.15
CA GLY A 101 0.43 -16.19 -5.87
C GLY A 101 0.82 -15.20 -6.98
N PHE A 102 0.11 -14.07 -7.13
CA PHE A 102 0.32 -13.07 -8.17
C PHE A 102 0.48 -11.64 -7.62
N GLU A 103 0.82 -11.48 -6.35
CA GLU A 103 1.06 -10.19 -5.73
C GLU A 103 2.20 -9.41 -6.42
N HIS A 104 2.14 -8.09 -6.30
CA HIS A 104 3.25 -7.23 -6.72
C HIS A 104 4.55 -7.57 -5.96
N PRO A 105 5.73 -7.47 -6.59
CA PRO A 105 7.02 -7.77 -5.94
C PRO A 105 7.26 -7.06 -4.60
N SER A 106 6.69 -5.87 -4.40
CA SER A 106 6.76 -5.14 -3.12
C SER A 106 6.03 -5.82 -1.96
N VAL A 107 5.11 -6.75 -2.24
CA VAL A 107 4.44 -7.62 -1.25
C VAL A 107 5.13 -8.97 -1.18
N GLN A 108 5.47 -9.57 -2.33
CA GLN A 108 6.11 -10.89 -2.37
C GLN A 108 7.48 -10.92 -1.67
N ARG A 109 8.32 -9.90 -1.90
CA ARG A 109 9.68 -9.88 -1.34
C ARG A 109 9.71 -9.86 0.18
N PRO A 110 8.99 -8.96 0.89
CA PRO A 110 8.93 -9.03 2.35
C PRO A 110 8.31 -10.33 2.87
N ILE A 111 7.31 -10.91 2.19
CA ILE A 111 6.75 -12.22 2.58
C ILE A 111 7.81 -13.34 2.45
N ARG A 112 8.63 -13.33 1.40
CA ARG A 112 9.75 -14.29 1.27
C ARG A 112 10.77 -14.14 2.39
N ALA A 113 11.13 -12.91 2.77
CA ALA A 113 12.01 -12.66 3.90
C ALA A 113 11.41 -13.18 5.23
N LEU A 114 10.10 -13.01 5.44
CA LEU A 114 9.42 -13.57 6.60
C LEU A 114 9.45 -15.11 6.63
N LYS A 115 9.42 -15.76 5.46
CA LYS A 115 9.61 -17.21 5.39
C LYS A 115 10.97 -17.64 5.94
N ASP A 116 12.02 -16.90 5.64
CA ASP A 116 13.37 -17.15 6.17
C ASP A 116 13.43 -16.88 7.69
N GLU A 117 12.54 -16.03 8.21
CA GLU A 117 12.35 -15.79 9.65
C GLU A 117 11.49 -16.87 10.36
N GLY A 118 11.05 -17.92 9.65
CA GLY A 118 10.29 -19.05 10.19
C GLY A 118 8.77 -18.89 10.12
N PHE A 119 8.24 -17.99 9.27
CA PHE A 119 6.82 -17.99 8.96
C PHE A 119 6.49 -19.06 7.90
N THR A 120 5.34 -19.70 8.06
CA THR A 120 4.76 -20.59 7.06
C THR A 120 3.96 -19.75 6.05
N VAL A 121 4.33 -19.79 4.77
CA VAL A 121 3.65 -19.06 3.72
C VAL A 121 2.82 -20.00 2.86
N VAL A 122 1.52 -19.73 2.74
CA VAL A 122 0.59 -20.43 1.87
C VAL A 122 0.22 -19.50 0.73
N GLU A 123 0.56 -19.87 -0.50
CA GLU A 123 0.23 -19.13 -1.71
C GLU A 123 -1.00 -19.74 -2.39
N VAL A 124 -2.06 -18.95 -2.56
CA VAL A 124 -3.26 -19.35 -3.28
C VAL A 124 -3.14 -18.83 -4.73
N MET A 125 -3.06 -19.75 -5.66
CA MET A 125 -2.88 -19.43 -7.08
C MET A 125 -4.21 -19.05 -7.74
N PRO A 126 -4.21 -18.09 -8.70
CA PRO A 126 -5.40 -17.72 -9.45
C PRO A 126 -5.79 -18.82 -10.45
N GLY A 127 -7.05 -18.82 -10.84
CA GLY A 127 -7.55 -19.59 -11.98
C GLY A 127 -7.10 -19.02 -13.33
N ALA A 128 -7.55 -19.64 -14.41
CA ALA A 128 -7.24 -19.21 -15.78
C ALA A 128 -7.79 -17.81 -16.15
N ASP A 129 -8.79 -17.33 -15.41
CA ASP A 129 -9.38 -15.99 -15.53
C ASP A 129 -8.62 -14.92 -14.71
N GLY A 130 -7.52 -15.29 -14.04
CA GLY A 130 -6.73 -14.41 -13.18
C GLY A 130 -7.36 -14.12 -11.81
N ARG A 131 -8.48 -14.78 -11.46
CA ARG A 131 -9.14 -14.61 -10.15
C ARG A 131 -8.79 -15.76 -9.22
N ILE A 132 -8.71 -15.43 -7.93
CA ILE A 132 -8.61 -16.46 -6.88
C ILE A 132 -9.98 -17.05 -6.57
N ASP A 133 -10.00 -18.31 -6.21
CA ASP A 133 -11.15 -18.94 -5.58
C ASP A 133 -11.22 -18.44 -4.12
N THR A 134 -12.21 -17.58 -3.84
CA THR A 134 -12.42 -16.99 -2.52
C THR A 134 -12.58 -18.05 -1.42
N GLN A 135 -13.29 -19.14 -1.72
CA GLN A 135 -13.52 -20.20 -0.76
C GLN A 135 -12.22 -20.93 -0.41
N LYS A 136 -11.37 -21.18 -1.43
CA LYS A 136 -10.04 -21.77 -1.18
C LYS A 136 -9.13 -20.84 -0.38
N PHE A 137 -9.17 -19.53 -0.67
CA PHE A 137 -8.37 -18.56 0.08
C PHE A 137 -8.82 -18.50 1.54
N LEU A 138 -10.11 -18.42 1.81
CA LEU A 138 -10.68 -18.39 3.15
C LEU A 138 -10.44 -19.71 3.91
N ALA A 139 -10.47 -20.86 3.24
CA ALA A 139 -10.20 -22.15 3.84
C ALA A 139 -8.75 -22.28 4.36
N GLU A 140 -7.82 -21.50 3.81
CA GLU A 140 -6.44 -21.45 4.29
C GLU A 140 -6.27 -20.56 5.54
N ILE A 141 -7.24 -19.70 5.86
CA ILE A 141 -7.18 -18.84 7.04
C ILE A 141 -7.64 -19.59 8.28
N ASP A 142 -6.79 -19.65 9.29
CA ASP A 142 -7.05 -20.30 10.56
C ASP A 142 -6.52 -19.47 11.75
N LYS A 143 -6.65 -19.98 12.97
CA LYS A 143 -6.20 -19.32 14.20
C LYS A 143 -4.68 -19.06 14.26
N ASN A 144 -3.89 -19.70 13.42
CA ASN A 144 -2.45 -19.51 13.32
C ASN A 144 -2.07 -18.46 12.27
N THR A 145 -3.06 -17.95 11.50
CA THR A 145 -2.84 -16.97 10.46
C THR A 145 -2.69 -15.58 11.07
N VAL A 146 -1.53 -14.95 10.85
CA VAL A 146 -1.20 -13.61 11.34
C VAL A 146 -1.32 -12.54 10.28
N LEU A 147 -1.32 -12.93 9.00
CA LEU A 147 -1.44 -12.04 7.85
C LEU A 147 -2.16 -12.77 6.71
N ALA A 148 -3.14 -12.10 6.13
CA ALA A 148 -3.71 -12.45 4.83
C ALA A 148 -3.50 -11.28 3.88
N ALA A 149 -3.02 -11.53 2.66
CA ALA A 149 -2.77 -10.50 1.66
C ALA A 149 -3.33 -10.90 0.30
N CYS A 150 -4.10 -9.98 -0.30
CA CYS A 150 -4.68 -10.12 -1.62
C CYS A 150 -4.75 -8.76 -2.29
N MET A 151 -4.18 -8.63 -3.49
CA MET A 151 -4.32 -7.41 -4.27
C MET A 151 -5.76 -7.30 -4.84
N ALA A 152 -6.33 -6.11 -4.82
CA ALA A 152 -7.68 -5.87 -5.31
C ALA A 152 -7.79 -6.02 -6.84
N VAL A 153 -6.80 -5.50 -7.55
CA VAL A 153 -6.71 -5.56 -9.02
C VAL A 153 -5.27 -5.90 -9.40
N ASN A 154 -5.09 -6.93 -10.22
CA ASN A 154 -3.76 -7.27 -10.70
C ASN A 154 -3.26 -6.24 -11.72
N ASN A 155 -2.09 -5.69 -11.49
CA ASN A 155 -1.52 -4.61 -12.29
C ASN A 155 -1.08 -5.04 -13.70
N GLU A 156 -0.90 -6.33 -13.94
CA GLU A 156 -0.49 -6.86 -15.25
C GLU A 156 -1.68 -7.36 -16.07
N THR A 157 -2.58 -8.09 -15.43
CA THR A 157 -3.72 -8.74 -16.13
C THR A 157 -5.01 -7.92 -16.05
N GLY A 158 -5.12 -6.97 -15.11
CA GLY A 158 -6.37 -6.25 -14.84
C GLY A 158 -7.44 -7.08 -14.14
N ALA A 159 -7.15 -8.31 -13.72
CA ALA A 159 -8.11 -9.16 -13.03
C ALA A 159 -8.50 -8.57 -11.68
N VAL A 160 -9.81 -8.38 -11.47
CA VAL A 160 -10.41 -7.82 -10.24
C VAL A 160 -10.80 -8.95 -9.31
N GLN A 161 -10.31 -8.88 -8.05
CA GLN A 161 -10.62 -9.85 -7.01
C GLN A 161 -11.85 -9.42 -6.19
N ASP A 162 -12.59 -10.38 -5.66
CA ASP A 162 -13.73 -10.11 -4.76
C ASP A 162 -13.23 -9.85 -3.33
N ILE A 163 -12.70 -8.64 -3.13
CA ILE A 163 -12.16 -8.23 -1.82
C ILE A 163 -13.25 -8.17 -0.76
N ALA A 164 -14.49 -7.82 -1.14
CA ALA A 164 -15.60 -7.75 -0.19
C ALA A 164 -15.95 -9.12 0.42
N ALA A 165 -15.77 -10.18 -0.35
CA ALA A 165 -15.99 -11.55 0.14
C ALA A 165 -14.80 -12.10 0.97
N LEU A 166 -13.65 -11.41 0.96
CA LEU A 166 -12.46 -11.79 1.73
C LEU A 166 -12.35 -11.06 3.09
N GLY A 167 -13.07 -9.93 3.27
CA GLY A 167 -13.00 -9.03 4.43
C GLY A 167 -14.14 -9.22 5.48
#